data_c68d310e1c0a0ccebd2f086f647522cf
#
_entry.id   c68d310e1c0a0ccebd2f086f647522cf
#
_cell.length_a   1.000
_cell.length_b   1.000
_cell.length_c   1.000
_cell.angle_alpha   90.00
_cell.angle_beta   90.00
_cell.angle_gamma   90.00
#
_symmetry.space_group_name_H-M   'P 1'
#
loop_
_entity.id
_entity.type
_entity.pdbx_description
1 polymer ?
#
loop_
_entity_poly.entity_id
_entity_poly.type
_entity_poly.pdbx_seq_one_letter_code
_entity_poly.pdbx_strand_id
1 'polypeptide(L)'
;MGRSVWFKALGVFFALFLLTPSVSAHEQETLNVILVSDEIRPGNVTDTAFVEGNGIVFRMRDSTENASMQIRIDLNQDGVFGGDGDNMSVWLTRSCTLDENGTLVDESCAVSHALVFGNSSAGTYAYQVERVVNNSTTNVWNHSVVVHQDIHE
;
A
#
# COMPACT_ATOMS: atom_id res chain seq x y z
N MET A 1 -30.89 -24.99 -55.04
CA MET A 1 -31.08 -23.59 -54.69
C MET A 1 -31.26 -23.44 -53.18
N GLY A 2 -30.21 -23.61 -52.39
CA GLY A 2 -30.30 -23.52 -50.94
C GLY A 2 -28.99 -23.25 -50.23
N ARG A 3 -27.97 -22.70 -50.94
CA ARG A 3 -26.64 -22.55 -50.38
C ARG A 3 -26.20 -21.14 -49.99
N SER A 4 -27.06 -20.14 -50.16
CA SER A 4 -26.64 -18.75 -49.89
C SER A 4 -27.12 -18.14 -48.57
N VAL A 5 -27.96 -18.82 -47.84
CA VAL A 5 -28.56 -18.25 -46.59
C VAL A 5 -27.68 -18.55 -45.34
N TRP A 6 -26.89 -19.62 -45.39
CA TRP A 6 -26.07 -20.04 -44.22
C TRP A 6 -24.80 -19.18 -44.05
N PHE A 7 -24.28 -18.62 -45.10
CA PHE A 7 -23.06 -17.77 -44.99
C PHE A 7 -23.34 -16.36 -44.46
N LYS A 8 -24.55 -15.88 -44.58
CA LYS A 8 -24.90 -14.55 -44.05
C LYS A 8 -25.20 -14.55 -42.55
N ALA A 9 -25.63 -15.69 -41.99
CA ALA A 9 -25.89 -15.82 -40.57
C ALA A 9 -24.57 -15.99 -39.77
N LEU A 10 -23.54 -16.59 -40.36
CA LEU A 10 -22.25 -16.79 -39.69
C LEU A 10 -21.45 -15.50 -39.53
N GLY A 11 -21.62 -14.55 -40.51
CA GLY A 11 -20.94 -13.25 -40.49
C GLY A 11 -21.48 -12.31 -39.40
N VAL A 12 -22.78 -12.39 -39.11
CA VAL A 12 -23.40 -11.54 -38.08
C VAL A 12 -23.07 -12.04 -36.67
N PHE A 13 -22.89 -13.33 -36.50
CA PHE A 13 -22.52 -13.90 -35.18
C PHE A 13 -21.06 -13.60 -34.80
N PHE A 14 -20.17 -13.48 -35.79
CA PHE A 14 -18.75 -13.16 -35.55
C PHE A 14 -18.52 -11.66 -35.23
N ALA A 15 -19.40 -10.78 -35.73
CA ALA A 15 -19.30 -9.33 -35.46
C ALA A 15 -19.77 -8.94 -34.06
N LEU A 16 -20.62 -9.75 -33.40
CA LEU A 16 -21.12 -9.47 -32.04
C LEU A 16 -20.09 -9.81 -30.94
N PHE A 17 -19.08 -10.63 -31.26
CA PHE A 17 -18.03 -11.00 -30.29
C PHE A 17 -16.90 -9.96 -30.17
N LEU A 18 -16.84 -8.96 -31.00
CA LEU A 18 -15.80 -7.93 -31.00
C LEU A 18 -16.16 -6.67 -30.22
N LEU A 19 -17.34 -6.62 -29.60
CA LEU A 19 -17.80 -5.51 -28.76
C LEU A 19 -17.76 -5.87 -27.27
N THR A 20 -16.76 -6.62 -26.83
CA THR A 20 -16.47 -6.68 -25.40
C THR A 20 -15.89 -5.33 -24.98
N PRO A 21 -16.57 -4.54 -24.12
CA PRO A 21 -15.94 -3.35 -23.58
C PRO A 21 -14.68 -3.79 -22.88
N SER A 22 -13.54 -3.24 -23.28
CA SER A 22 -12.32 -3.38 -22.50
C SER A 22 -12.57 -2.68 -21.16
N VAL A 23 -12.85 -3.46 -20.13
CA VAL A 23 -12.82 -2.95 -18.76
C VAL A 23 -11.38 -2.58 -18.49
N SER A 24 -11.07 -1.30 -18.55
CA SER A 24 -9.78 -0.79 -18.09
C SER A 24 -9.75 -1.01 -16.58
N ALA A 25 -9.07 -2.07 -16.14
CA ALA A 25 -8.72 -2.22 -14.74
C ALA A 25 -7.76 -1.07 -14.39
N HIS A 26 -8.10 -0.28 -13.35
CA HIS A 26 -7.17 0.70 -12.81
C HIS A 26 -5.92 -0.04 -12.32
N GLU A 27 -4.74 0.36 -12.80
CA GLU A 27 -3.49 -0.20 -12.30
C GLU A 27 -3.33 0.22 -10.83
N GLN A 28 -3.13 -0.76 -9.96
CA GLN A 28 -2.84 -0.51 -8.55
C GLN A 28 -1.51 0.24 -8.43
N GLU A 29 -1.57 1.46 -7.91
CA GLU A 29 -0.38 2.26 -7.63
C GLU A 29 0.12 2.02 -6.19
N THR A 30 1.41 2.18 -6.00
CA THR A 30 2.05 2.07 -4.69
C THR A 30 2.83 3.33 -4.37
N LEU A 31 2.43 4.00 -3.30
CA LEU A 31 3.14 5.15 -2.76
C LEU A 31 4.24 4.70 -1.81
N ASN A 32 5.45 5.22 -1.99
CA ASN A 32 6.56 4.98 -1.07
C ASN A 32 6.69 6.12 -0.06
N VAL A 33 6.70 5.76 1.21
CA VAL A 33 7.01 6.64 2.34
C VAL A 33 8.37 6.27 2.90
N ILE A 34 9.28 7.21 2.92
CA ILE A 34 10.66 6.99 3.33
C ILE A 34 10.84 7.48 4.77
N LEU A 35 11.32 6.58 5.62
CA LEU A 35 11.57 6.82 7.04
C LEU A 35 13.06 7.13 7.23
N VAL A 36 13.36 8.39 7.55
CA VAL A 36 14.71 8.85 7.86
C VAL A 36 14.81 9.36 9.30
N SER A 37 16.02 9.65 9.77
CA SER A 37 16.30 9.94 11.18
C SER A 37 15.56 11.15 11.75
N ASP A 38 15.22 12.11 10.91
CA ASP A 38 14.69 13.42 11.30
C ASP A 38 13.31 13.74 10.71
N GLU A 39 12.82 12.93 9.78
CA GLU A 39 11.51 13.17 9.16
C GLU A 39 10.91 11.92 8.49
N ILE A 40 9.65 12.03 8.12
CA ILE A 40 8.91 11.08 7.29
C ILE A 40 8.61 11.74 5.94
N ARG A 41 8.94 11.08 4.82
CA ARG A 41 8.84 11.65 3.46
C ARG A 41 8.00 10.77 2.51
N PRO A 42 6.84 11.23 2.04
CA PRO A 42 6.06 12.36 2.56
C PRO A 42 5.50 12.03 3.94
N GLY A 43 5.28 13.04 4.79
CA GLY A 43 4.61 12.84 6.07
C GLY A 43 3.11 12.66 5.85
N ASN A 44 2.43 13.70 5.44
CA ASN A 44 1.02 13.63 5.05
C ASN A 44 0.88 13.22 3.58
N VAL A 45 -0.04 12.30 3.31
CA VAL A 45 -0.42 11.87 1.97
C VAL A 45 -1.77 12.49 1.63
N THR A 46 -1.77 13.47 0.74
CA THR A 46 -2.97 14.23 0.36
C THR A 46 -3.21 14.25 -1.15
N ASP A 47 -2.37 13.54 -1.92
CA ASP A 47 -2.48 13.47 -3.38
C ASP A 47 -3.82 12.87 -3.77
N THR A 48 -4.57 13.56 -4.63
CA THR A 48 -5.85 13.11 -5.15
C THR A 48 -5.75 11.87 -6.04
N ALA A 49 -4.55 11.55 -6.54
CA ALA A 49 -4.28 10.31 -7.26
C ALA A 49 -4.21 9.08 -6.34
N PHE A 50 -4.09 9.26 -5.02
CA PHE A 50 -4.10 8.15 -4.07
C PHE A 50 -5.55 7.74 -3.77
N VAL A 51 -6.00 6.69 -4.45
CA VAL A 51 -7.39 6.23 -4.45
C VAL A 51 -7.52 4.84 -3.82
N GLU A 52 -8.74 4.42 -3.59
CA GLU A 52 -9.08 3.05 -3.20
C GLU A 52 -8.40 2.02 -4.11
N GLY A 53 -7.92 0.93 -3.55
CA GLY A 53 -7.13 -0.09 -4.24
C GLY A 53 -5.63 0.19 -4.27
N ASN A 54 -5.17 1.41 -3.99
CA ASN A 54 -3.75 1.74 -3.96
C ASN A 54 -3.08 1.26 -2.67
N GLY A 55 -1.79 1.02 -2.75
CA GLY A 55 -0.95 0.61 -1.63
C GLY A 55 -0.02 1.71 -1.13
N ILE A 56 0.38 1.60 0.12
CA ILE A 56 1.42 2.42 0.73
C ILE A 56 2.52 1.50 1.25
N VAL A 57 3.77 1.88 1.04
CA VAL A 57 4.94 1.14 1.54
C VAL A 57 5.83 2.10 2.33
N PHE A 58 6.01 1.81 3.59
CA PHE A 58 6.96 2.49 4.47
C PHE A 58 8.32 1.80 4.36
N ARG A 59 9.36 2.55 4.03
CA ARG A 59 10.71 2.01 3.85
C ARG A 59 11.69 2.63 4.83
N MET A 60 12.31 1.79 5.66
CA MET A 60 13.33 2.22 6.60
C MET A 60 14.62 2.59 5.89
N ARG A 61 15.05 3.84 6.05
CA ARG A 61 16.28 4.40 5.47
C ARG A 61 17.15 5.12 6.50
N ASP A 62 16.74 5.15 7.76
CA ASP A 62 17.55 5.68 8.85
C ASP A 62 18.82 4.84 9.02
N SER A 63 19.97 5.47 8.85
CA SER A 63 21.29 4.83 8.97
C SER A 63 21.90 4.92 10.36
N THR A 64 21.17 5.48 11.33
CA THR A 64 21.62 5.56 12.71
C THR A 64 21.79 4.15 13.29
N GLU A 65 22.91 3.90 13.94
CA GLU A 65 23.18 2.62 14.59
C GLU A 65 22.13 2.33 15.67
N ASN A 66 21.63 1.09 15.71
CA ASN A 66 20.60 0.63 16.64
C ASN A 66 19.27 1.42 16.57
N ALA A 67 18.99 2.06 15.44
CA ALA A 67 17.69 2.68 15.19
C ALA A 67 16.69 1.67 14.65
N SER A 68 15.45 1.77 15.12
CA SER A 68 14.29 1.06 14.60
C SER A 68 13.07 1.98 14.60
N MET A 69 12.12 1.69 13.70
CA MET A 69 10.85 2.44 13.62
C MET A 69 9.67 1.49 13.52
N GLN A 70 8.57 1.86 14.15
CA GLN A 70 7.31 1.14 14.06
C GLN A 70 6.22 2.07 13.54
N ILE A 71 5.41 1.58 12.61
CA ILE A 71 4.27 2.28 12.04
C ILE A 71 3.00 1.72 12.66
N ARG A 72 2.08 2.61 13.05
CA ARG A 72 0.74 2.29 13.51
C ARG A 72 -0.25 3.12 12.71
N ILE A 73 -1.23 2.47 12.09
CA ILE A 73 -2.26 3.12 11.27
C ILE A 73 -3.61 2.85 11.92
N ASP A 74 -4.31 3.92 12.25
CA ASP A 74 -5.68 3.89 12.81
C ASP A 74 -6.68 3.58 11.69
N LEU A 75 -6.87 2.29 11.40
CA LEU A 75 -7.76 1.84 10.32
C LEU A 75 -9.24 1.91 10.70
N ASN A 76 -9.57 1.76 11.97
CA ASN A 76 -10.94 1.84 12.46
C ASN A 76 -11.39 3.28 12.75
N GLN A 77 -10.46 4.25 12.66
CA GLN A 77 -10.71 5.69 12.82
C GLN A 77 -11.27 6.06 14.21
N ASP A 78 -10.89 5.32 15.25
CA ASP A 78 -11.31 5.59 16.63
C ASP A 78 -10.40 6.57 17.38
N GLY A 79 -9.28 6.99 16.77
CA GLY A 79 -8.30 7.91 17.34
C GLY A 79 -7.30 7.27 18.29
N VAL A 80 -7.30 5.95 18.39
CA VAL A 80 -6.37 5.18 19.23
C VAL A 80 -5.48 4.31 18.32
N PHE A 81 -4.17 4.35 18.51
CA PHE A 81 -3.24 3.53 17.75
C PHE A 81 -2.95 2.20 18.42
N GLY A 82 -2.93 1.13 17.62
CA GLY A 82 -2.55 -0.22 18.06
C GLY A 82 -3.67 -1.00 18.75
N GLY A 83 -4.92 -0.54 18.60
CA GLY A 83 -6.09 -1.28 19.03
C GLY A 83 -6.54 -2.37 18.05
N ASP A 84 -7.62 -3.07 18.40
CA ASP A 84 -8.25 -4.05 17.54
C ASP A 84 -8.78 -3.37 16.26
N GLY A 85 -8.43 -3.94 15.11
CA GLY A 85 -8.80 -3.42 13.80
C GLY A 85 -7.78 -2.46 13.19
N ASP A 86 -6.74 -2.07 13.91
CA ASP A 86 -5.66 -1.25 13.41
C ASP A 86 -4.59 -2.07 12.67
N ASN A 87 -3.79 -1.37 11.88
CA ASN A 87 -2.61 -1.93 11.25
C ASN A 87 -1.36 -1.46 11.99
N MET A 88 -0.47 -2.41 12.30
CA MET A 88 0.78 -2.13 12.99
C MET A 88 1.90 -2.96 12.36
N SER A 89 3.04 -2.30 12.09
CA SER A 89 4.24 -3.00 11.63
C SER A 89 4.95 -3.71 12.78
N VAL A 90 5.85 -4.63 12.43
CA VAL A 90 6.98 -4.96 13.31
C VAL A 90 7.93 -3.77 13.41
N TRP A 91 8.90 -3.81 14.32
CA TRP A 91 9.96 -2.81 14.35
C TRP A 91 10.84 -2.94 13.11
N LEU A 92 10.85 -1.92 12.26
CA LEU A 92 11.63 -1.89 11.03
C LEU A 92 13.07 -1.48 11.33
N THR A 93 14.02 -2.14 10.67
CA THR A 93 15.45 -1.82 10.71
C THR A 93 15.96 -1.48 9.32
N ARG A 94 17.13 -0.85 9.24
CA ARG A 94 17.76 -0.45 7.97
C ARG A 94 18.11 -1.66 7.09
N SER A 95 18.52 -2.75 7.71
CA SER A 95 18.95 -3.98 7.03
C SER A 95 18.68 -5.19 7.89
N CYS A 96 18.52 -6.34 7.25
CA CYS A 96 18.37 -7.64 7.89
C CYS A 96 19.56 -8.54 7.51
N THR A 97 20.03 -9.33 8.46
CA THR A 97 21.11 -10.29 8.24
C THR A 97 20.55 -11.53 7.53
N LEU A 98 21.22 -11.94 6.47
CA LEU A 98 20.93 -13.18 5.74
C LEU A 98 21.99 -14.23 6.08
N ASP A 99 21.58 -15.50 6.07
CA ASP A 99 22.48 -16.64 6.16
C ASP A 99 23.17 -16.94 4.81
N GLU A 100 23.99 -18.01 4.76
CA GLU A 100 24.70 -18.43 3.54
C GLU A 100 23.76 -18.80 2.38
N ASN A 101 22.49 -19.15 2.67
CA ASN A 101 21.47 -19.51 1.68
C ASN A 101 20.59 -18.31 1.27
N GLY A 102 20.85 -17.09 1.76
CA GLY A 102 20.04 -15.92 1.50
C GLY A 102 18.74 -15.86 2.29
N THR A 103 18.59 -16.65 3.35
CA THR A 103 17.43 -16.67 4.25
C THR A 103 17.65 -15.75 5.44
N LEU A 104 16.60 -15.08 5.92
CA LEU A 104 16.67 -14.24 7.11
C LEU A 104 17.12 -15.05 8.33
N VAL A 105 18.16 -14.57 9.03
CA VAL A 105 18.61 -15.11 10.31
C VAL A 105 17.55 -14.89 11.39
N ASP A 106 16.94 -13.71 11.40
CA ASP A 106 15.79 -13.38 12.24
C ASP A 106 14.55 -13.19 11.35
N GLU A 107 13.60 -14.11 11.42
CA GLU A 107 12.38 -14.09 10.61
C GLU A 107 11.48 -12.88 10.90
N SER A 108 11.62 -12.26 12.08
CA SER A 108 10.88 -11.05 12.45
C SER A 108 11.51 -9.77 11.93
N CYS A 109 12.72 -9.82 11.37
CA CYS A 109 13.40 -8.65 10.83
C CYS A 109 12.73 -8.18 9.54
N ALA A 110 12.43 -6.88 9.46
CA ALA A 110 11.88 -6.26 8.27
C ALA A 110 12.49 -4.87 8.03
N VAL A 111 12.61 -4.50 6.77
CA VAL A 111 13.11 -3.19 6.32
C VAL A 111 12.00 -2.30 5.76
N SER A 112 10.81 -2.85 5.57
CA SER A 112 9.64 -2.15 5.05
C SER A 112 8.35 -2.76 5.58
N HIS A 113 7.28 -1.96 5.51
CA HIS A 113 5.93 -2.37 5.84
C HIS A 113 4.97 -1.86 4.77
N ALA A 114 4.08 -2.71 4.29
CA ALA A 114 3.13 -2.39 3.24
C ALA A 114 1.68 -2.58 3.70
N LEU A 115 0.80 -1.72 3.21
CA LEU A 115 -0.63 -1.81 3.39
C LEU A 115 -1.34 -1.45 2.09
N VAL A 116 -2.35 -2.21 1.69
CA VAL A 116 -3.24 -1.90 0.58
C VAL A 116 -4.58 -1.45 1.13
N PHE A 117 -5.05 -0.28 0.68
CA PHE A 117 -6.40 0.20 0.97
C PHE A 117 -7.38 -0.44 -0.01
N GLY A 118 -8.29 -1.26 0.51
CA GLY A 118 -9.26 -1.98 -0.31
C GLY A 118 -10.34 -1.08 -0.91
N ASN A 119 -11.26 -1.69 -1.64
CA ASN A 119 -12.45 -1.02 -2.15
C ASN A 119 -13.33 -0.54 -0.98
N SER A 120 -14.01 0.59 -1.16
CA SER A 120 -14.84 1.22 -0.13
C SER A 120 -14.07 1.70 1.11
N SER A 121 -12.78 2.00 0.93
CA SER A 121 -11.90 2.50 1.99
C SER A 121 -11.63 4.01 1.90
N ALA A 122 -12.36 4.76 1.06
CA ALA A 122 -12.19 6.20 0.97
C ALA A 122 -12.35 6.86 2.34
N GLY A 123 -11.42 7.74 2.71
CA GLY A 123 -11.42 8.40 3.99
C GLY A 123 -10.03 8.91 4.38
N THR A 124 -9.94 9.50 5.57
CA THR A 124 -8.69 9.98 6.13
C THR A 124 -8.28 9.09 7.30
N TYR A 125 -7.07 8.55 7.22
CA TYR A 125 -6.50 7.64 8.21
C TYR A 125 -5.30 8.31 8.88
N ALA A 126 -5.36 8.44 10.20
CA ALA A 126 -4.21 8.86 10.99
C ALA A 126 -3.17 7.73 11.02
N TYR A 127 -1.91 8.09 10.99
CA TYR A 127 -0.83 7.14 11.28
C TYR A 127 0.26 7.78 12.15
N GLN A 128 0.93 6.93 12.90
CA GLN A 128 2.00 7.32 13.80
C GLN A 128 3.24 6.51 13.47
N VAL A 129 4.39 7.16 13.48
CA VAL A 129 5.69 6.51 13.40
C VAL A 129 6.47 6.81 14.68
N GLU A 130 6.87 5.76 15.38
CA GLU A 130 7.73 5.84 16.56
C GLU A 130 9.14 5.42 16.19
N ARG A 131 10.11 6.25 16.52
CA ARG A 131 11.54 5.98 16.35
C ARG A 131 12.19 5.68 17.69
N VAL A 132 12.93 4.59 17.73
CA VAL A 132 13.69 4.14 18.90
C VAL A 132 15.15 4.00 18.52
N VAL A 133 16.04 4.50 19.37
CA VAL A 133 17.50 4.32 19.26
C VAL A 133 18.02 3.83 20.59
N ASN A 134 18.76 2.73 20.60
CA ASN A 134 19.27 2.09 21.81
C ASN A 134 18.15 1.85 22.87
N ASN A 135 17.01 1.32 22.44
CA ASN A 135 15.83 1.03 23.27
C ASN A 135 15.16 2.26 23.92
N SER A 136 15.45 3.46 23.44
CA SER A 136 14.81 4.70 23.92
C SER A 136 14.09 5.41 22.79
N THR A 137 12.82 5.78 22.99
CA THR A 137 12.06 6.57 22.04
C THR A 137 12.69 7.95 21.86
N THR A 138 13.06 8.28 20.61
CA THR A 138 13.66 9.57 20.26
C THR A 138 12.69 10.51 19.58
N ASN A 139 11.78 9.97 18.76
CA ASN A 139 10.82 10.75 17.97
C ASN A 139 9.50 10.00 17.86
N VAL A 140 8.43 10.75 17.81
CA VAL A 140 7.10 10.27 17.45
C VAL A 140 6.51 11.27 16.46
N TRP A 141 6.18 10.81 15.25
CA TRP A 141 5.53 11.62 14.22
C TRP A 141 4.09 11.17 14.05
N ASN A 142 3.19 12.14 13.93
CA ASN A 142 1.78 11.92 13.64
C ASN A 142 1.45 12.56 12.30
N HIS A 143 0.91 11.76 11.39
CA HIS A 143 0.56 12.15 10.03
C HIS A 143 -0.77 11.53 9.62
N SER A 144 -1.19 11.80 8.39
CA SER A 144 -2.41 11.23 7.84
C SER A 144 -2.25 10.82 6.38
N VAL A 145 -3.05 9.84 5.99
CA VAL A 145 -3.24 9.41 4.60
C VAL A 145 -4.68 9.68 4.21
N VAL A 146 -4.88 10.41 3.13
CA VAL A 146 -6.19 10.60 2.51
C VAL A 146 -6.34 9.61 1.37
N VAL A 147 -7.30 8.72 1.46
CA VAL A 147 -7.67 7.77 0.39
C VAL A 147 -8.90 8.32 -0.30
N HIS A 148 -8.78 8.65 -1.57
CA HIS A 148 -9.90 9.17 -2.36
C HIS A 148 -10.71 8.04 -2.95
N GLN A 149 -11.97 8.34 -3.25
CA GLN A 149 -12.83 7.38 -3.95
C GLN A 149 -12.30 7.17 -5.37
N ASP A 150 -12.22 5.91 -5.79
CA ASP A 150 -11.92 5.56 -7.18
C ASP A 150 -13.20 5.73 -8.03
N ILE A 151 -13.28 6.85 -8.74
CA ILE A 151 -14.43 7.18 -9.60
C ILE A 151 -14.08 6.79 -11.03
N HIS A 152 -14.65 5.70 -11.49
CA HIS A 152 -14.61 5.33 -12.91
C HIS A 152 -15.72 6.11 -13.64
N GLU A 153 -15.33 7.00 -14.53
CA GLU A 153 -16.24 7.63 -15.50
C GLU A 153 -16.36 6.78 -16.77
#